data_ae65d491c7cf31d2d001f1183cb0b5cf
#
_entry.id   ae65d491c7cf31d2d001f1183cb0b5cf
#
_cell.length_a   1.000
_cell.length_b   1.000
_cell.length_c   1.000
_cell.angle_alpha   90.00
_cell.angle_beta   90.00
_cell.angle_gamma   90.00
#
_symmetry.space_group_name_H-M   'P 1'
#
loop_
_entity.id
_entity.type
_entity.pdbx_description
1 polymer ?
#
loop_
_entity_poly.entity_id
_entity_poly.type
_entity_poly.pdbx_seq_one_letter_code
_entity_poly.pdbx_strand_id
1 'polypeptide(L)'
;MPSPLRVRSVVELAYDELRGRIVDGRLPSGTRVGQGELADALGISRGSVREALRRLAGDGLVVFEVNRGFFVADVGPERVLERLEARLLLEPGIARLAAERRDEDDLDALRRAVAAERSARTAAAAHDASRAFHAAVVAATHNEAMTRIFDSLWIADVGRRLLASRRSQPDWQDADVAEHETLLAAIETRNGALADALMRAHVESAWRHWARRPSPAAADEADG
;
A
#
# COMPACT_ATOMS: atom_id res chain seq x y z
N MET A 1 -21.68 17.92 23.18
CA MET A 1 -20.44 17.44 23.83
C MET A 1 -19.27 17.75 22.91
N PRO A 2 -18.21 18.43 23.33
CA PRO A 2 -17.04 18.63 22.50
C PRO A 2 -16.39 17.27 22.21
N SER A 3 -16.06 17.03 20.93
CA SER A 3 -15.33 15.83 20.52
C SER A 3 -13.91 15.87 21.11
N PRO A 4 -13.37 14.77 21.66
CA PRO A 4 -12.03 14.78 22.22
C PRO A 4 -11.00 15.10 21.12
N LEU A 5 -10.11 16.05 21.41
CA LEU A 5 -9.00 16.38 20.52
C LEU A 5 -8.11 15.13 20.35
N ARG A 6 -8.00 14.61 19.14
CA ARG A 6 -7.04 13.55 18.80
C ARG A 6 -5.65 14.17 18.68
N VAL A 7 -4.92 14.20 19.77
CA VAL A 7 -3.50 14.56 19.74
C VAL A 7 -2.74 13.33 19.21
N ARG A 8 -2.04 13.49 18.07
CA ARG A 8 -1.18 12.42 17.54
C ARG A 8 -0.01 12.19 18.48
N SER A 9 0.22 10.93 18.82
CA SER A 9 1.34 10.55 19.67
C SER A 9 2.68 10.71 18.93
N VAL A 10 3.77 10.91 19.69
CA VAL A 10 5.14 10.93 19.14
C VAL A 10 5.45 9.63 18.39
N VAL A 11 4.89 8.51 18.84
CA VAL A 11 5.05 7.20 18.18
C VAL A 11 4.36 7.16 16.81
N GLU A 12 3.16 7.75 16.68
CA GLU A 12 2.46 7.85 15.40
C GLU A 12 3.21 8.74 14.40
N LEU A 13 3.73 9.87 14.87
CA LEU A 13 4.53 10.75 14.02
C LEU A 13 5.82 10.08 13.57
N ALA A 14 6.50 9.36 14.45
CA ALA A 14 7.70 8.60 14.13
C ALA A 14 7.39 7.45 13.14
N TYR A 15 6.28 6.74 13.35
CA TYR A 15 5.83 5.70 12.43
C TYR A 15 5.61 6.25 11.02
N ASP A 16 4.88 7.36 10.88
CA ASP A 16 4.59 7.94 9.56
C ASP A 16 5.85 8.46 8.87
N GLU A 17 6.75 9.11 9.60
CA GLU A 17 8.01 9.58 9.04
C GLU A 17 8.91 8.43 8.57
N LEU A 18 9.05 7.39 9.39
CA LEU A 18 9.85 6.21 9.02
C LEU A 18 9.21 5.44 7.88
N ARG A 19 7.89 5.29 7.88
CA ARG A 19 7.12 4.70 6.78
C ARG A 19 7.36 5.47 5.48
N GLY A 20 7.26 6.81 5.52
CA GLY A 20 7.56 7.66 4.37
C GLY A 20 8.97 7.44 3.85
N ARG A 21 10.00 7.46 4.72
CA ARG A 21 11.41 7.22 4.32
C ARG A 21 11.61 5.85 3.67
N ILE A 22 10.91 4.82 4.15
CA ILE A 22 10.98 3.47 3.58
C ILE A 22 10.26 3.44 2.22
N VAL A 23 9.07 4.01 2.11
CA VAL A 23 8.29 4.06 0.88
C VAL A 23 9.00 4.87 -0.21
N ASP A 24 9.59 6.02 0.14
CA ASP A 24 10.34 6.87 -0.79
C ASP A 24 11.73 6.32 -1.15
N GLY A 25 12.15 5.22 -0.51
CA GLY A 25 13.47 4.62 -0.72
C GLY A 25 14.62 5.38 -0.05
N ARG A 26 14.35 6.40 0.77
CA ARG A 26 15.35 7.09 1.59
C ARG A 26 15.96 6.19 2.67
N LEU A 27 15.22 5.14 3.08
CA LEU A 27 15.71 4.00 3.82
C LEU A 27 15.60 2.76 2.92
N PRO A 28 16.70 2.35 2.26
CA PRO A 28 16.67 1.25 1.29
C PRO A 28 16.37 -0.11 1.93
N SER A 29 15.88 -1.05 1.12
CA SER A 29 15.66 -2.45 1.52
C SER A 29 16.96 -3.08 2.03
N GLY A 30 16.85 -3.93 3.05
CA GLY A 30 17.99 -4.59 3.69
C GLY A 30 18.82 -3.69 4.61
N THR A 31 18.58 -2.39 4.64
CA THR A 31 19.34 -1.46 5.49
C THR A 31 19.00 -1.70 6.95
N ARG A 32 20.06 -1.74 7.79
CA ARG A 32 19.91 -1.77 9.24
C ARG A 32 19.36 -0.44 9.74
N VAL A 33 18.34 -0.49 10.59
CA VAL A 33 17.71 0.69 11.17
C VAL A 33 18.26 0.97 12.56
N GLY A 34 19.12 1.97 12.67
CA GLY A 34 19.76 2.39 13.93
C GLY A 34 18.80 3.16 14.83
N GLN A 35 18.32 2.53 15.92
CA GLN A 35 17.36 3.18 16.84
C GLN A 35 17.91 4.44 17.50
N GLY A 36 19.22 4.48 17.81
CA GLY A 36 19.88 5.66 18.38
C GLY A 36 19.95 6.81 17.40
N GLU A 37 20.47 6.54 16.20
CA GLU A 37 20.59 7.53 15.13
C GLU A 37 19.24 8.15 14.75
N LEU A 38 18.20 7.31 14.69
CA LEU A 38 16.84 7.79 14.43
C LEU A 38 16.27 8.62 15.59
N ALA A 39 16.53 8.22 16.83
CA ALA A 39 16.08 8.95 18.00
C ALA A 39 16.71 10.37 18.01
N ASP A 40 18.01 10.45 17.75
CA ASP A 40 18.76 11.70 17.67
C ASP A 40 18.27 12.56 16.49
N ALA A 41 18.08 11.95 15.31
CA ALA A 41 17.64 12.65 14.10
C ALA A 41 16.20 13.17 14.18
N LEU A 42 15.32 12.47 14.91
CA LEU A 42 13.91 12.85 15.10
C LEU A 42 13.66 13.66 16.38
N GLY A 43 14.65 13.82 17.25
CA GLY A 43 14.51 14.51 18.52
C GLY A 43 13.55 13.83 19.50
N ILE A 44 13.48 12.49 19.50
CA ILE A 44 12.55 11.70 20.31
C ILE A 44 13.28 10.61 21.09
N SER A 45 12.57 9.94 22.01
CA SER A 45 13.16 8.85 22.80
C SER A 45 13.42 7.61 21.96
N ARG A 46 14.47 6.83 22.30
CA ARG A 46 14.74 5.51 21.70
C ARG A 46 13.57 4.54 21.91
N GLY A 47 12.82 4.69 23.01
CA GLY A 47 11.60 3.91 23.27
C GLY A 47 10.50 4.19 22.24
N SER A 48 10.28 5.46 21.89
CA SER A 48 9.30 5.87 20.87
C SER A 48 9.69 5.34 19.48
N VAL A 49 10.97 5.43 19.12
CA VAL A 49 11.49 4.85 17.86
C VAL A 49 11.29 3.33 17.83
N ARG A 50 11.63 2.65 18.91
CA ARG A 50 11.47 1.18 19.01
C ARG A 50 10.02 0.75 18.85
N GLU A 51 9.08 1.50 19.43
CA GLU A 51 7.66 1.21 19.32
C GLU A 51 7.15 1.46 17.88
N ALA A 52 7.58 2.57 17.25
CA ALA A 52 7.28 2.81 15.83
C ALA A 52 7.83 1.70 14.93
N LEU A 53 9.08 1.25 15.16
CA LEU A 53 9.69 0.14 14.42
C LEU A 53 8.96 -1.20 14.66
N ARG A 54 8.41 -1.45 15.84
CA ARG A 54 7.59 -2.64 16.09
C ARG A 54 6.29 -2.60 15.30
N ARG A 55 5.64 -1.44 15.19
CA ARG A 55 4.45 -1.26 14.34
C ARG A 55 4.79 -1.47 12.87
N LEU A 56 5.89 -0.87 12.40
CA LEU A 56 6.40 -1.10 11.04
C LEU A 56 6.73 -2.58 10.78
N ALA A 57 7.18 -3.32 11.80
CA ALA A 57 7.40 -4.76 11.69
C ALA A 57 6.08 -5.54 11.59
N GLY A 58 5.05 -5.12 12.32
CA GLY A 58 3.69 -5.65 12.16
C GLY A 58 3.12 -5.44 10.76
N ASP A 59 3.48 -4.31 10.11
CA ASP A 59 3.10 -3.99 8.73
C ASP A 59 4.04 -4.62 7.68
N GLY A 60 5.08 -5.36 8.13
CA GLY A 60 6.05 -6.02 7.27
C GLY A 60 7.03 -5.08 6.53
N LEU A 61 7.11 -3.80 6.94
CA LEU A 61 8.07 -2.82 6.40
C LEU A 61 9.46 -2.97 6.97
N VAL A 62 9.54 -3.55 8.16
CA VAL A 62 10.76 -3.75 8.91
C VAL A 62 10.77 -5.19 9.43
N VAL A 63 11.93 -5.79 9.51
CA VAL A 63 12.13 -7.12 10.11
C VAL A 63 12.97 -6.96 11.37
N PHE A 64 12.59 -7.62 12.45
CA PHE A 64 13.41 -7.71 13.65
C PHE A 64 14.22 -9.01 13.62
N GLU A 65 15.54 -8.88 13.60
CA GLU A 65 16.45 -10.01 13.71
C GLU A 65 17.04 -10.07 15.13
N VAL A 66 16.94 -11.23 15.76
CA VAL A 66 17.49 -11.44 17.12
C VAL A 66 18.98 -11.15 17.14
N ASN A 67 19.45 -10.40 18.12
CA ASN A 67 20.84 -9.93 18.28
C ASN A 67 21.38 -8.99 17.19
N ARG A 68 20.64 -8.72 16.12
CA ARG A 68 21.07 -7.84 15.01
C ARG A 68 20.26 -6.54 14.95
N GLY A 69 19.01 -6.55 15.45
CA GLY A 69 18.16 -5.38 15.50
C GLY A 69 17.12 -5.32 14.37
N PHE A 70 16.72 -4.11 14.01
CA PHE A 70 15.73 -3.88 12.96
C PHE A 70 16.40 -3.63 11.61
N PHE A 71 15.80 -4.16 10.56
CA PHE A 71 16.22 -3.97 9.17
C PHE A 71 15.00 -3.59 8.32
N VAL A 72 15.18 -2.73 7.33
CA VAL A 72 14.15 -2.51 6.32
C VAL A 72 13.89 -3.83 5.61
N ALA A 73 12.63 -4.25 5.56
CA ALA A 73 12.28 -5.52 4.95
C ALA A 73 12.73 -5.55 3.48
N ASP A 74 13.36 -6.65 3.10
CA ASP A 74 13.64 -6.95 1.70
C ASP A 74 12.68 -8.05 1.25
N VAL A 75 11.65 -7.64 0.51
CA VAL A 75 10.69 -8.58 -0.09
C VAL A 75 11.15 -8.81 -1.52
N GLY A 76 11.70 -9.97 -1.78
CA GLY A 76 12.09 -10.39 -3.12
C GLY A 76 10.98 -10.22 -4.16
N PRO A 77 11.31 -10.13 -5.45
CA PRO A 77 10.32 -9.95 -6.51
C PRO A 77 9.25 -11.06 -6.54
N GLU A 78 9.62 -12.27 -6.14
CA GLU A 78 8.70 -13.41 -6.08
C GLU A 78 7.55 -13.17 -5.10
N ARG A 79 7.83 -12.61 -3.93
CA ARG A 79 6.79 -12.32 -2.93
C ARG A 79 5.81 -11.22 -3.37
N VAL A 80 6.23 -10.34 -4.28
CA VAL A 80 5.31 -9.37 -4.90
C VAL A 80 4.34 -10.08 -5.84
N LEU A 81 4.83 -11.03 -6.65
CA LEU A 81 3.98 -11.85 -7.53
C LEU A 81 2.99 -12.69 -6.75
N GLU A 82 3.43 -13.42 -5.71
CA GLU A 82 2.56 -14.20 -4.83
C GLU A 82 1.39 -13.38 -4.27
N ARG A 83 1.65 -12.12 -3.89
CA ARG A 83 0.62 -11.22 -3.37
C ARG A 83 -0.30 -10.69 -4.45
N LEU A 84 0.23 -10.36 -5.63
CA LEU A 84 -0.60 -9.95 -6.76
C LEU A 84 -1.50 -11.10 -7.24
N GLU A 85 -1.01 -12.35 -7.19
CA GLU A 85 -1.83 -13.54 -7.45
C GLU A 85 -2.96 -13.67 -6.42
N ALA A 86 -2.66 -13.52 -5.13
CA ALA A 86 -3.68 -13.55 -4.08
C ALA A 86 -4.70 -12.41 -4.25
N ARG A 87 -4.27 -11.20 -4.59
CA ARG A 87 -5.15 -10.07 -4.88
C ARG A 87 -6.06 -10.37 -6.08
N LEU A 88 -5.50 -10.93 -7.16
CA LEU A 88 -6.26 -11.29 -8.36
C LEU A 88 -7.36 -12.32 -8.08
N LEU A 89 -7.13 -13.20 -7.11
CA LEU A 89 -8.15 -14.17 -6.70
C LEU A 89 -9.24 -13.57 -5.80
N LEU A 90 -8.89 -12.58 -4.98
CA LEU A 90 -9.79 -12.08 -3.92
C LEU A 90 -10.46 -10.75 -4.28
N GLU A 91 -9.72 -9.78 -4.80
CA GLU A 91 -10.25 -8.42 -4.98
C GLU A 91 -11.40 -8.31 -5.99
N PRO A 92 -11.46 -9.07 -7.09
CA PRO A 92 -12.62 -9.04 -7.99
C PRO A 92 -13.93 -9.43 -7.27
N GLY A 93 -13.91 -10.52 -6.52
CA GLY A 93 -15.07 -10.95 -5.72
C GLY A 93 -15.43 -9.95 -4.61
N ILE A 94 -14.44 -9.30 -4.01
CA ILE A 94 -14.63 -8.23 -3.03
C ILE A 94 -15.32 -7.03 -3.68
N ALA A 95 -14.86 -6.58 -4.86
CA ALA A 95 -15.45 -5.47 -5.59
C ALA A 95 -16.90 -5.72 -5.99
N ARG A 96 -17.21 -6.96 -6.42
CA ARG A 96 -18.60 -7.37 -6.66
C ARG A 96 -19.45 -7.24 -5.41
N LEU A 97 -18.97 -7.76 -4.28
CA LEU A 97 -19.69 -7.75 -3.03
C LEU A 97 -19.86 -6.31 -2.49
N ALA A 98 -18.83 -5.47 -2.66
CA ALA A 98 -18.90 -4.05 -2.34
C ALA A 98 -20.01 -3.34 -3.13
N ALA A 99 -20.10 -3.56 -4.43
CA ALA A 99 -21.17 -3.00 -5.26
C ALA A 99 -22.57 -3.43 -4.80
N GLU A 100 -22.72 -4.67 -4.32
CA GLU A 100 -23.98 -5.20 -3.81
C GLU A 100 -24.38 -4.59 -2.45
N ARG A 101 -23.40 -4.30 -1.57
CA ARG A 101 -23.63 -3.97 -0.14
C ARG A 101 -23.44 -2.51 0.22
N ARG A 102 -22.66 -1.77 -0.56
CA ARG A 102 -22.26 -0.39 -0.25
C ARG A 102 -23.40 0.50 0.19
N ASP A 103 -23.18 1.39 1.12
CA ASP A 103 -24.04 2.51 1.49
C ASP A 103 -23.47 3.85 0.98
N GLU A 104 -24.06 4.98 1.38
CA GLU A 104 -23.59 6.32 0.93
C GLU A 104 -22.28 6.74 1.61
N ASP A 105 -22.05 6.33 2.86
CA ASP A 105 -20.81 6.64 3.56
C ASP A 105 -19.62 5.92 2.90
N ASP A 106 -19.83 4.70 2.40
CA ASP A 106 -18.84 3.95 1.63
C ASP A 106 -18.51 4.65 0.31
N LEU A 107 -19.53 5.14 -0.42
CA LEU A 107 -19.31 5.89 -1.66
C LEU A 107 -18.52 7.17 -1.42
N ASP A 108 -18.80 7.87 -0.33
CA ASP A 108 -18.06 9.07 0.04
C ASP A 108 -16.60 8.74 0.38
N ALA A 109 -16.34 7.60 1.02
CA ALA A 109 -14.97 7.14 1.27
C ALA A 109 -14.23 6.82 -0.02
N LEU A 110 -14.87 6.12 -0.96
CA LEU A 110 -14.32 5.80 -2.27
C LEU A 110 -14.01 7.06 -3.09
N ARG A 111 -14.95 8.02 -3.16
CA ARG A 111 -14.78 9.31 -3.85
C ARG A 111 -13.61 10.10 -3.28
N ARG A 112 -13.48 10.15 -1.94
CA ARG A 112 -12.35 10.81 -1.27
C ARG A 112 -11.02 10.17 -1.62
N ALA A 113 -10.94 8.85 -1.69
CA ALA A 113 -9.72 8.14 -2.04
C ALA A 113 -9.28 8.43 -3.48
N VAL A 114 -10.20 8.40 -4.45
CA VAL A 114 -9.92 8.75 -5.86
C VAL A 114 -9.48 10.22 -5.97
N ALA A 115 -10.16 11.14 -5.29
CA ALA A 115 -9.79 12.56 -5.31
C ALA A 115 -8.39 12.80 -4.70
N ALA A 116 -8.04 12.08 -3.64
CA ALA A 116 -6.72 12.14 -3.01
C ALA A 116 -5.63 11.63 -3.97
N GLU A 117 -5.90 10.53 -4.68
CA GLU A 117 -4.98 9.96 -5.66
C GLU A 117 -4.73 10.92 -6.84
N ARG A 118 -5.80 11.50 -7.40
CA ARG A 118 -5.71 12.51 -8.46
C ARG A 118 -4.91 13.74 -8.06
N SER A 119 -5.06 14.20 -6.82
CA SER A 119 -4.38 15.39 -6.30
C SER A 119 -2.96 15.12 -5.76
N ALA A 120 -2.52 13.86 -5.73
CA ALA A 120 -1.25 13.48 -5.16
C ALA A 120 -0.07 14.08 -5.96
N ARG A 121 0.87 14.72 -5.25
CA ARG A 121 2.05 15.37 -5.85
C ARG A 121 3.31 14.51 -5.80
N THR A 122 3.25 13.38 -5.11
CA THR A 122 4.37 12.44 -4.99
C THR A 122 3.86 11.03 -5.26
N ALA A 123 4.74 10.18 -5.81
CA ALA A 123 4.42 8.78 -6.05
C ALA A 123 4.01 8.04 -4.76
N ALA A 124 4.59 8.40 -3.62
CA ALA A 124 4.21 7.83 -2.33
C ALA A 124 2.77 8.21 -1.95
N ALA A 125 2.39 9.48 -2.08
CA ALA A 125 1.04 9.94 -1.79
C ALA A 125 0.00 9.32 -2.74
N ALA A 126 0.32 9.19 -4.02
CA ALA A 126 -0.54 8.52 -4.99
C ALA A 126 -0.75 7.05 -4.63
N HIS A 127 0.33 6.34 -4.28
CA HIS A 127 0.22 4.95 -3.83
C HIS A 127 -0.60 4.79 -2.55
N ASP A 128 -0.42 5.69 -1.57
CA ASP A 128 -1.20 5.64 -0.32
C ASP A 128 -2.69 5.88 -0.58
N ALA A 129 -3.02 6.78 -1.52
CA ALA A 129 -4.39 7.03 -1.94
C ALA A 129 -4.98 5.84 -2.72
N SER A 130 -4.20 5.22 -3.63
CA SER A 130 -4.59 3.98 -4.32
C SER A 130 -4.88 2.85 -3.31
N ARG A 131 -3.99 2.64 -2.33
CA ARG A 131 -4.24 1.69 -1.24
C ARG A 131 -5.51 2.02 -0.47
N ALA A 132 -5.75 3.31 -0.17
CA ALA A 132 -6.95 3.74 0.54
C ALA A 132 -8.23 3.47 -0.27
N PHE A 133 -8.19 3.59 -1.61
CA PHE A 133 -9.29 3.21 -2.47
C PHE A 133 -9.61 1.71 -2.36
N HIS A 134 -8.63 0.83 -2.52
CA HIS A 134 -8.83 -0.61 -2.36
C HIS A 134 -9.33 -0.97 -0.94
N ALA A 135 -8.80 -0.32 0.10
CA ALA A 135 -9.29 -0.51 1.48
C ALA A 135 -10.76 -0.08 1.64
N ALA A 136 -11.17 1.02 0.98
CA ALA A 136 -12.56 1.46 0.98
C ALA A 136 -13.47 0.47 0.23
N VAL A 137 -13.02 -0.11 -0.89
CA VAL A 137 -13.74 -1.19 -1.58
C VAL A 137 -13.97 -2.37 -0.65
N VAL A 138 -12.94 -2.79 0.10
CA VAL A 138 -13.06 -3.87 1.08
C VAL A 138 -14.01 -3.51 2.22
N ALA A 139 -13.92 -2.30 2.76
CA ALA A 139 -14.80 -1.82 3.84
C ALA A 139 -16.27 -1.83 3.41
N ALA A 140 -16.57 -1.45 2.17
CA ALA A 140 -17.91 -1.47 1.59
C ALA A 140 -18.55 -2.89 1.48
N THR A 141 -17.77 -3.94 1.73
CA THR A 141 -18.32 -5.30 1.89
C THR A 141 -18.98 -5.52 3.25
N HIS A 142 -18.72 -4.64 4.23
CA HIS A 142 -19.13 -4.78 5.63
C HIS A 142 -18.71 -6.15 6.24
N ASN A 143 -17.52 -6.64 5.84
CA ASN A 143 -16.98 -7.93 6.27
C ASN A 143 -15.58 -7.77 6.87
N GLU A 144 -15.51 -7.74 8.20
CA GLU A 144 -14.24 -7.58 8.92
C GLU A 144 -13.19 -8.66 8.62
N ALA A 145 -13.61 -9.88 8.26
CA ALA A 145 -12.66 -10.93 7.91
C ALA A 145 -11.95 -10.59 6.59
N MET A 146 -12.66 -10.01 5.61
CA MET A 146 -12.06 -9.53 4.35
C MET A 146 -11.11 -8.37 4.60
N THR A 147 -11.45 -7.44 5.50
CA THR A 147 -10.55 -6.35 5.89
C THR A 147 -9.23 -6.88 6.45
N ARG A 148 -9.27 -7.85 7.36
CA ARG A 148 -8.05 -8.45 7.91
C ARG A 148 -7.19 -9.17 6.86
N ILE A 149 -7.82 -9.88 5.93
CA ILE A 149 -7.12 -10.56 4.83
C ILE A 149 -6.46 -9.52 3.92
N PHE A 150 -7.21 -8.50 3.52
CA PHE A 150 -6.70 -7.42 2.66
C PHE A 150 -5.49 -6.71 3.28
N ASP A 151 -5.55 -6.36 4.55
CA ASP A 151 -4.44 -5.71 5.26
C ASP A 151 -3.17 -6.57 5.27
N SER A 152 -3.31 -7.90 5.30
CA SER A 152 -2.17 -8.82 5.20
C SER A 152 -1.58 -8.91 3.79
N LEU A 153 -2.36 -8.66 2.75
CA LEU A 153 -1.92 -8.68 1.36
C LEU A 153 -1.27 -7.35 0.94
N TRP A 154 -1.84 -6.23 1.42
CA TRP A 154 -1.34 -4.89 1.15
C TRP A 154 -0.24 -4.48 2.12
N ILE A 155 0.82 -5.27 2.21
CA ILE A 155 2.02 -4.83 2.90
C ILE A 155 2.65 -3.70 2.09
N ALA A 156 3.02 -2.64 2.76
CA ALA A 156 3.61 -1.45 2.17
C ALA A 156 4.84 -1.72 1.28
N ASP A 157 5.47 -2.88 1.42
CA ASP A 157 6.60 -3.30 0.61
C ASP A 157 6.20 -3.67 -0.84
N VAL A 158 5.01 -4.23 -1.03
CA VAL A 158 4.46 -4.45 -2.39
C VAL A 158 4.27 -3.12 -3.10
N GLY A 159 3.66 -2.15 -2.41
CA GLY A 159 3.47 -0.81 -2.93
C GLY A 159 4.77 -0.09 -3.27
N ARG A 160 5.77 -0.17 -2.41
CA ARG A 160 7.08 0.42 -2.65
C ARG A 160 7.74 -0.11 -3.91
N ARG A 161 7.69 -1.42 -4.15
CA ARG A 161 8.26 -2.04 -5.35
C ARG A 161 7.44 -1.72 -6.60
N LEU A 162 6.12 -1.70 -6.49
CA LEU A 162 5.25 -1.26 -7.57
C LEU A 162 5.53 0.20 -7.93
N LEU A 163 5.68 1.09 -6.95
CA LEU A 163 6.08 2.47 -7.15
C LEU A 163 7.44 2.59 -7.86
N ALA A 164 8.44 1.87 -7.38
CA ALA A 164 9.77 1.89 -7.99
C ALA A 164 9.72 1.41 -9.44
N SER A 165 8.80 0.47 -9.77
CA SER A 165 8.61 -0.02 -11.14
C SER A 165 7.89 1.00 -12.03
N ARG A 166 6.96 1.77 -11.48
CA ARG A 166 6.16 2.74 -12.22
C ARG A 166 6.88 4.06 -12.51
N ARG A 167 7.99 4.35 -11.81
CA ARG A 167 8.82 5.56 -12.06
C ARG A 167 9.28 5.72 -13.51
N SER A 168 9.34 4.63 -14.27
CA SER A 168 9.67 4.66 -15.70
C SER A 168 8.48 4.96 -16.63
N GLN A 169 7.27 5.12 -16.08
CA GLN A 169 6.05 5.42 -16.83
C GLN A 169 5.47 6.74 -16.33
N PRO A 170 5.62 7.85 -17.06
CA PRO A 170 5.21 9.18 -16.59
C PRO A 170 3.70 9.28 -16.31
N ASP A 171 2.86 8.51 -17.02
CA ASP A 171 1.40 8.63 -16.98
C ASP A 171 0.71 7.54 -16.11
N TRP A 172 1.46 6.82 -15.28
CA TRP A 172 0.90 5.70 -14.51
C TRP A 172 -0.18 6.13 -13.52
N GLN A 173 -0.04 7.32 -12.93
CA GLN A 173 -1.01 7.84 -11.96
C GLN A 173 -2.33 8.17 -12.62
N ASP A 174 -2.29 8.81 -13.78
CA ASP A 174 -3.50 9.16 -14.52
C ASP A 174 -4.25 7.91 -14.99
N ALA A 175 -3.52 6.87 -15.40
CA ALA A 175 -4.09 5.58 -15.75
C ALA A 175 -4.75 4.88 -14.54
N ASP A 176 -4.06 4.84 -13.40
CA ASP A 176 -4.58 4.24 -12.15
C ASP A 176 -5.87 4.97 -11.70
N VAL A 177 -5.84 6.31 -11.69
CA VAL A 177 -7.02 7.14 -11.36
C VAL A 177 -8.19 6.84 -12.29
N ALA A 178 -7.97 6.76 -13.61
CA ALA A 178 -9.03 6.47 -14.59
C ALA A 178 -9.64 5.07 -14.36
N GLU A 179 -8.82 4.07 -14.04
CA GLU A 179 -9.29 2.72 -13.71
C GLU A 179 -10.13 2.73 -12.43
N HIS A 180 -9.68 3.43 -11.38
CA HIS A 180 -10.42 3.57 -10.11
C HIS A 180 -11.73 4.33 -10.27
N GLU A 181 -11.80 5.37 -11.11
CA GLU A 181 -13.04 6.08 -11.42
C GLU A 181 -14.07 5.19 -12.10
N THR A 182 -13.60 4.38 -13.06
CA THR A 182 -14.48 3.44 -13.76
C THR A 182 -15.02 2.37 -12.82
N LEU A 183 -14.17 1.89 -11.90
CA LEU A 183 -14.57 0.92 -10.88
C LEU A 183 -15.54 1.55 -9.86
N LEU A 184 -15.30 2.77 -9.41
CA LEU A 184 -16.22 3.53 -8.56
C LEU A 184 -17.60 3.65 -9.21
N ALA A 185 -17.68 4.02 -10.49
CA ALA A 185 -18.95 4.13 -11.22
C ALA A 185 -19.71 2.78 -11.28
N ALA A 186 -19.00 1.66 -11.42
CA ALA A 186 -19.63 0.34 -11.37
C ALA A 186 -20.17 0.01 -9.97
N ILE A 187 -19.46 0.39 -8.91
CA ILE A 187 -19.90 0.24 -7.52
C ILE A 187 -21.09 1.16 -7.22
N GLU A 188 -21.05 2.43 -7.64
CA GLU A 188 -22.14 3.39 -7.51
C GLU A 188 -23.45 2.88 -8.13
N THR A 189 -23.36 2.30 -9.30
CA THR A 189 -24.51 1.75 -10.04
C THR A 189 -24.92 0.35 -9.59
N ARG A 190 -24.30 -0.20 -8.53
CA ARG A 190 -24.52 -1.55 -8.01
C ARG A 190 -24.34 -2.66 -9.06
N ASN A 191 -23.47 -2.41 -10.05
CA ASN A 191 -23.16 -3.41 -11.07
C ASN A 191 -22.00 -4.31 -10.61
N GLY A 192 -22.32 -5.30 -9.78
CA GLY A 192 -21.32 -6.20 -9.19
C GLY A 192 -20.55 -7.01 -10.24
N ALA A 193 -21.18 -7.41 -11.34
CA ALA A 193 -20.48 -8.14 -12.41
C ALA A 193 -19.44 -7.26 -13.13
N LEU A 194 -19.78 -5.99 -13.37
CA LEU A 194 -18.86 -5.03 -13.97
C LEU A 194 -17.74 -4.68 -12.98
N ALA A 195 -18.05 -4.50 -11.70
CA ALA A 195 -17.06 -4.21 -10.66
C ALA A 195 -16.02 -5.35 -10.53
N ASP A 196 -16.46 -6.62 -10.57
CA ASP A 196 -15.57 -7.80 -10.62
C ASP A 196 -14.63 -7.74 -11.82
N ALA A 197 -15.20 -7.54 -13.02
CA ALA A 197 -14.42 -7.54 -14.26
C ALA A 197 -13.38 -6.40 -14.30
N LEU A 198 -13.76 -5.19 -13.85
CA LEU A 198 -12.89 -4.02 -13.80
C LEU A 198 -11.77 -4.19 -12.77
N MET A 199 -12.08 -4.69 -11.56
CA MET A 199 -11.08 -4.95 -10.54
C MET A 199 -10.09 -6.03 -10.99
N ARG A 200 -10.59 -7.07 -11.67
CA ARG A 200 -9.73 -8.11 -12.26
C ARG A 200 -8.76 -7.52 -13.28
N ALA A 201 -9.26 -6.72 -14.22
CA ALA A 201 -8.43 -6.08 -15.24
C ALA A 201 -7.36 -5.16 -14.61
N HIS A 202 -7.74 -4.39 -13.58
CA HIS A 202 -6.85 -3.53 -12.83
C HIS A 202 -5.71 -4.29 -12.15
N VAL A 203 -6.02 -5.34 -11.39
CA VAL A 203 -4.98 -6.15 -10.71
C VAL A 203 -4.13 -6.94 -11.72
N GLU A 204 -4.71 -7.45 -12.81
CA GLU A 204 -3.97 -8.08 -13.90
C GLU A 204 -3.00 -7.12 -14.60
N SER A 205 -3.39 -5.85 -14.76
CA SER A 205 -2.51 -4.80 -15.29
C SER A 205 -1.27 -4.64 -14.43
N ALA A 206 -1.45 -4.53 -13.11
CA ALA A 206 -0.34 -4.46 -12.15
C ALA A 206 0.54 -5.72 -12.17
N TRP A 207 -0.08 -6.91 -12.24
CA TRP A 207 0.63 -8.19 -12.31
C TRP A 207 1.47 -8.32 -13.60
N ARG A 208 0.87 -8.02 -14.75
CA ARG A 208 1.58 -8.07 -16.06
C ARG A 208 2.73 -7.09 -16.12
N HIS A 209 2.55 -5.89 -15.57
CA HIS A 209 3.60 -4.89 -15.49
C HIS A 209 4.77 -5.40 -14.64
N TRP A 210 4.49 -6.02 -13.50
CA TRP A 210 5.51 -6.55 -12.61
C TRP A 210 6.22 -7.78 -13.21
N ALA A 211 5.50 -8.72 -13.81
CA ALA A 211 6.03 -9.95 -14.37
C ALA A 211 6.97 -9.73 -15.58
N ARG A 212 6.84 -8.60 -16.29
CA ARG A 212 7.69 -8.26 -17.45
C ARG A 212 9.04 -7.66 -17.09
N ARG A 213 9.35 -7.46 -15.82
CA ARG A 213 10.63 -6.89 -15.41
C ARG A 213 11.75 -7.92 -15.57
N PRO A 214 12.92 -7.52 -16.10
CA PRO A 214 14.09 -8.39 -16.07
C PRO A 214 14.43 -8.73 -14.62
N SER A 215 14.73 -10.01 -14.36
CA SER A 215 15.22 -10.43 -13.04
C SER A 215 16.48 -9.67 -12.68
N PRO A 216 16.64 -9.21 -11.41
CA PRO A 216 17.91 -8.57 -10.98
C PRO A 216 19.15 -9.43 -11.25
N ALA A 217 18.99 -10.75 -11.25
CA ALA A 217 20.08 -11.69 -11.60
C ALA A 217 20.55 -11.60 -13.05
N ALA A 218 19.73 -11.08 -13.97
CA ALA A 218 20.13 -10.92 -15.38
C ALA A 218 20.87 -9.60 -15.66
N ALA A 219 20.88 -8.66 -14.71
CA ALA A 219 21.60 -7.38 -14.84
C ALA A 219 23.08 -7.52 -14.48
N ASP A 220 23.44 -8.46 -13.60
CA ASP A 220 24.85 -8.70 -13.21
C ASP A 220 25.63 -9.52 -14.27
N GLU A 221 24.95 -10.24 -15.16
CA GLU A 221 25.61 -10.99 -16.24
C GLU A 221 25.91 -10.15 -17.50
N ALA A 222 25.38 -8.92 -17.59
CA ALA A 222 25.59 -8.05 -18.76
C ALA A 222 26.76 -7.06 -18.60
N ASP A 223 27.36 -6.94 -17.41
CA ASP A 223 28.50 -6.07 -17.10
C ASP A 223 29.78 -6.84 -16.73
N GLY A 224 29.88 -8.14 -17.08
CA GLY A 224 31.04 -9.01 -16.84
C GLY A 224 31.86 -9.29 -18.11
#